data_6a4d9b0b6599df5f743db82fe4d94c21
#
_entry.id   6a4d9b0b6599df5f743db82fe4d94c21
#
_cell.length_a   1.000
_cell.length_b   1.000
_cell.length_c   1.000
_cell.angle_alpha   90.00
_cell.angle_beta   90.00
_cell.angle_gamma   90.00
#
_symmetry.space_group_name_H-M   'P 1'
#
loop_
_entity.id
_entity.type
_entity.pdbx_description
1 polymer ?
#
loop_
_entity_poly.entity_id
_entity_poly.type
_entity_poly.pdbx_seq_one_letter_code
_entity_poly.pdbx_strand_id
1 'polypeptide(L)'
;AVADPVRHARLVPPDYQAKVAELAGRFDLSPTLIEALVWQESRWRANAVSPVGARGLAQLMPGTARDLGVDPDDPFANLEGGARYLREQLDRFDGDLEKALAAYNAGPGRVMRANGVPRIRETQLYVAAIMGRLANHSRND
;
A
#
# COMPACT_ATOMS: atom_id res chain seq x y z
N ALA A 1 -16.67 9.21 13.50
CA ALA A 1 -17.47 8.10 12.99
C ALA A 1 -16.59 6.90 12.69
N VAL A 2 -17.12 5.72 12.92
CA VAL A 2 -16.42 4.47 12.64
C VAL A 2 -16.61 4.11 11.16
N ALA A 3 -15.56 3.71 10.50
CA ALA A 3 -15.60 3.32 9.09
C ALA A 3 -16.59 2.16 8.89
N ASP A 4 -17.38 2.23 7.83
CA ASP A 4 -18.32 1.17 7.46
C ASP A 4 -17.56 0.12 6.62
N PRO A 5 -17.30 -1.09 7.17
CA PRO A 5 -16.53 -2.10 6.44
C PRO A 5 -17.20 -2.54 5.13
N VAL A 6 -18.52 -2.59 5.09
CA VAL A 6 -19.26 -2.97 3.89
C VAL A 6 -19.08 -1.92 2.79
N ARG A 7 -19.19 -0.64 3.17
CA ARG A 7 -19.01 0.46 2.22
C ARG A 7 -17.57 0.51 1.68
N HIS A 8 -16.58 0.33 2.55
CA HIS A 8 -15.18 0.33 2.14
C HIS A 8 -14.84 -0.87 1.27
N ALA A 9 -15.43 -2.03 1.55
CA ALA A 9 -15.23 -3.21 0.72
C ALA A 9 -15.67 -2.99 -0.72
N ARG A 10 -16.67 -2.13 -0.96
CA ARG A 10 -17.15 -1.83 -2.33
C ARG A 10 -16.13 -1.05 -3.16
N LEU A 11 -15.17 -0.37 -2.52
CA LEU A 11 -14.11 0.34 -3.25
C LEU A 11 -13.07 -0.62 -3.81
N VAL A 12 -12.98 -1.82 -3.25
CA VAL A 12 -12.14 -2.88 -3.78
C VAL A 12 -12.88 -3.57 -4.92
N PRO A 13 -12.28 -3.71 -6.11
CA PRO A 13 -12.93 -4.44 -7.19
C PRO A 13 -13.36 -5.85 -6.76
N PRO A 14 -14.52 -6.33 -7.23
CA PRO A 14 -15.07 -7.61 -6.77
C PRO A 14 -14.09 -8.78 -6.80
N ASP A 15 -13.24 -8.86 -7.83
CA ASP A 15 -12.27 -9.95 -7.98
C ASP A 15 -11.25 -10.01 -6.84
N TYR A 16 -11.04 -8.90 -6.13
CA TYR A 16 -9.98 -8.80 -5.11
C TYR A 16 -10.54 -8.64 -3.69
N GLN A 17 -11.86 -8.56 -3.50
CA GLN A 17 -12.44 -8.32 -2.18
C GLN A 17 -12.09 -9.40 -1.16
N ALA A 18 -12.21 -10.66 -1.56
CA ALA A 18 -11.89 -11.79 -0.68
C ALA A 18 -10.39 -11.81 -0.32
N LYS A 19 -9.52 -11.52 -1.30
CA LYS A 19 -8.08 -11.49 -1.08
C LYS A 19 -7.70 -10.34 -0.14
N VAL A 20 -8.26 -9.17 -0.34
CA VAL A 20 -7.99 -8.02 0.55
C VAL A 20 -8.42 -8.33 1.98
N ALA A 21 -9.60 -8.94 2.17
CA ALA A 21 -10.06 -9.33 3.50
C ALA A 21 -9.11 -10.34 4.16
N GLU A 22 -8.63 -11.32 3.41
CA GLU A 22 -7.68 -12.31 3.90
C GLU A 22 -6.36 -11.67 4.29
N LEU A 23 -5.82 -10.78 3.45
CA LEU A 23 -4.56 -10.09 3.70
C LEU A 23 -4.66 -9.13 4.88
N ALA A 24 -5.78 -8.42 5.01
CA ALA A 24 -6.03 -7.54 6.15
C ALA A 24 -5.97 -8.29 7.47
N GLY A 25 -6.57 -9.47 7.53
CA GLY A 25 -6.50 -10.31 8.72
C GLY A 25 -5.11 -10.88 8.96
N ARG A 26 -4.46 -11.39 7.90
CA ARG A 26 -3.14 -12.04 8.02
C ARG A 26 -2.04 -11.07 8.45
N PHE A 27 -2.05 -9.84 7.92
CA PHE A 27 -0.99 -8.88 8.17
C PHE A 27 -1.39 -7.77 9.14
N ASP A 28 -2.56 -7.89 9.77
CA ASP A 28 -3.08 -6.89 10.71
C ASP A 28 -3.05 -5.48 10.12
N LEU A 29 -3.68 -5.34 8.96
CA LEU A 29 -3.84 -4.08 8.25
C LEU A 29 -5.34 -3.83 8.05
N SER A 30 -5.74 -2.55 8.08
CA SER A 30 -7.14 -2.26 7.74
C SER A 30 -7.37 -2.47 6.24
N PRO A 31 -8.55 -2.97 5.84
CA PRO A 31 -8.89 -3.08 4.42
C PRO A 31 -8.84 -1.74 3.69
N THR A 32 -9.22 -0.65 4.38
CA THR A 32 -9.19 0.71 3.81
C THR A 32 -7.77 1.16 3.51
N LEU A 33 -6.80 0.78 4.34
CA LEU A 33 -5.40 1.10 4.07
C LEU A 33 -4.88 0.36 2.85
N ILE A 34 -5.20 -0.92 2.72
CA ILE A 34 -4.82 -1.70 1.53
C ILE A 34 -5.45 -1.08 0.28
N GLU A 35 -6.74 -0.73 0.35
CA GLU A 35 -7.44 -0.09 -0.76
C GLU A 35 -6.78 1.24 -1.17
N ALA A 36 -6.48 2.09 -0.19
CA ALA A 36 -5.88 3.39 -0.45
C ALA A 36 -4.48 3.25 -1.07
N LEU A 37 -3.69 2.30 -0.60
CA LEU A 37 -2.37 2.03 -1.14
C LEU A 37 -2.46 1.59 -2.61
N VAL A 38 -3.28 0.59 -2.90
CA VAL A 38 -3.40 0.04 -4.25
C VAL A 38 -4.01 1.06 -5.21
N TRP A 39 -4.99 1.85 -4.75
CA TRP A 39 -5.53 2.94 -5.55
C TRP A 39 -4.42 3.93 -5.94
N GLN A 40 -3.59 4.34 -4.98
CA GLN A 40 -2.50 5.28 -5.25
C GLN A 40 -1.45 4.68 -6.18
N GLU A 41 -1.15 3.39 -6.02
CA GLU A 41 -0.10 2.75 -6.81
C GLU A 41 -0.52 2.48 -8.25
N SER A 42 -1.70 1.92 -8.46
CA SER A 42 -2.09 1.40 -9.78
C SER A 42 -3.50 1.73 -10.19
N ARG A 43 -4.31 2.31 -9.32
CA ARG A 43 -5.77 2.45 -9.51
C ARG A 43 -6.42 1.10 -9.82
N TRP A 44 -5.94 0.06 -9.15
CA TRP A 44 -6.40 -1.33 -9.31
C TRP A 44 -6.17 -1.89 -10.71
N ARG A 45 -5.17 -1.39 -11.43
CA ARG A 45 -4.81 -1.93 -12.74
C ARG A 45 -3.72 -2.99 -12.57
N ALA A 46 -4.09 -4.26 -12.78
CA ALA A 46 -3.21 -5.39 -12.53
C ALA A 46 -1.98 -5.42 -13.45
N ASN A 47 -2.07 -4.78 -14.62
CA ASN A 47 -0.97 -4.76 -15.60
C ASN A 47 -0.17 -3.46 -15.59
N ALA A 48 -0.33 -2.61 -14.55
CA ALA A 48 0.40 -1.35 -14.47
C ALA A 48 1.90 -1.60 -14.34
N VAL A 49 2.68 -0.83 -15.10
CA VAL A 49 4.15 -0.84 -15.02
C VAL A 49 4.59 0.62 -15.00
N SER A 50 5.35 1.00 -13.97
CA SER A 50 5.84 2.38 -13.84
C SER A 50 7.05 2.62 -14.73
N PRO A 51 7.43 3.90 -14.97
CA PRO A 51 8.64 4.21 -15.74
C PRO A 51 9.92 3.60 -15.16
N VAL A 52 9.97 3.33 -13.86
CA VAL A 52 11.14 2.73 -13.20
C VAL A 52 11.01 1.22 -13.04
N GLY A 53 9.95 0.62 -13.57
CA GLY A 53 9.80 -0.83 -13.59
C GLY A 53 9.04 -1.43 -12.41
N ALA A 54 8.36 -0.63 -11.58
CA ALA A 54 7.45 -1.16 -10.57
C ALA A 54 6.25 -1.81 -11.26
N ARG A 55 5.78 -2.95 -10.75
CA ARG A 55 4.82 -3.80 -11.47
C ARG A 55 3.59 -4.13 -10.62
N GLY A 56 2.45 -4.13 -11.29
CA GLY A 56 1.20 -4.70 -10.79
C GLY A 56 0.43 -3.82 -9.82
N LEU A 57 -0.55 -4.42 -9.16
CA LEU A 57 -1.49 -3.73 -8.29
C LEU A 57 -0.81 -2.92 -7.19
N ALA A 58 0.17 -3.49 -6.52
CA ALA A 58 0.89 -2.85 -5.43
C ALA A 58 2.20 -2.19 -5.86
N GLN A 59 2.50 -2.22 -7.16
CA GLN A 59 3.70 -1.59 -7.76
C GLN A 59 4.99 -2.04 -7.08
N LEU A 60 5.23 -3.34 -7.09
CA LEU A 60 6.47 -3.91 -6.54
C LEU A 60 7.61 -3.80 -7.54
N MET A 61 8.75 -3.32 -7.07
CA MET A 61 9.99 -3.40 -7.85
C MET A 61 10.41 -4.88 -7.96
N PRO A 62 11.02 -5.29 -9.09
CA PRO A 62 11.41 -6.70 -9.27
C PRO A 62 12.29 -7.24 -8.15
N GLY A 63 13.21 -6.44 -7.63
CA GLY A 63 14.06 -6.84 -6.51
C GLY A 63 13.27 -7.09 -5.24
N THR A 64 12.32 -6.20 -4.93
CA THR A 64 11.45 -6.35 -3.76
C THR A 64 10.58 -7.59 -3.89
N ALA A 65 9.99 -7.82 -5.07
CA ALA A 65 9.18 -9.02 -5.33
C ALA A 65 10.01 -10.30 -5.13
N ARG A 66 11.24 -10.31 -5.62
CA ARG A 66 12.15 -11.43 -5.45
C ARG A 66 12.46 -11.70 -3.98
N ASP A 67 12.75 -10.64 -3.22
CA ASP A 67 13.05 -10.75 -1.80
C ASP A 67 11.84 -11.26 -1.00
N LEU A 68 10.63 -10.88 -1.44
CA LEU A 68 9.39 -11.35 -0.83
C LEU A 68 8.97 -12.75 -1.29
N GLY A 69 9.60 -13.26 -2.34
CA GLY A 69 9.27 -14.57 -2.90
C GLY A 69 7.95 -14.62 -3.63
N VAL A 70 7.52 -13.50 -4.24
CA VAL A 70 6.25 -13.43 -4.97
C VAL A 70 6.49 -13.14 -6.44
N ASP A 71 5.58 -13.67 -7.29
CA ASP A 71 5.54 -13.33 -8.71
C ASP A 71 4.79 -12.00 -8.89
N PRO A 72 5.47 -10.91 -9.27
CA PRO A 72 4.81 -9.61 -9.37
C PRO A 72 3.78 -9.53 -10.51
N ASP A 73 3.80 -10.47 -11.45
CA ASP A 73 2.87 -10.51 -12.57
C ASP A 73 1.58 -11.25 -12.25
N ASP A 74 1.53 -11.98 -11.14
CA ASP A 74 0.30 -12.58 -10.62
C ASP A 74 -0.37 -11.54 -9.71
N PRO A 75 -1.59 -11.06 -10.04
CA PRO A 75 -2.20 -9.98 -9.25
C PRO A 75 -2.46 -10.35 -7.79
N PHE A 76 -2.82 -11.60 -7.50
CA PHE A 76 -3.05 -12.02 -6.11
C PHE A 76 -1.74 -12.12 -5.33
N ALA A 77 -0.69 -12.65 -5.93
CA ALA A 77 0.63 -12.70 -5.32
C ALA A 77 1.22 -11.29 -5.15
N ASN A 78 0.96 -10.39 -6.10
CA ASN A 78 1.39 -9.00 -6.02
C ASN A 78 0.74 -8.28 -4.83
N LEU A 79 -0.58 -8.45 -4.64
CA LEU A 79 -1.29 -7.90 -3.49
C LEU A 79 -0.71 -8.44 -2.17
N GLU A 80 -0.45 -9.73 -2.11
CA GLU A 80 0.14 -10.34 -0.92
C GLU A 80 1.53 -9.76 -0.61
N GLY A 81 2.36 -9.63 -1.63
CA GLY A 81 3.68 -9.00 -1.49
C GLY A 81 3.59 -7.57 -1.01
N GLY A 82 2.65 -6.79 -1.56
CA GLY A 82 2.44 -5.40 -1.17
C GLY A 82 1.99 -5.27 0.28
N ALA A 83 1.03 -6.09 0.70
CA ALA A 83 0.55 -6.08 2.09
C ALA A 83 1.66 -6.46 3.06
N ARG A 84 2.43 -7.49 2.73
CA ARG A 84 3.56 -7.93 3.54
C ARG A 84 4.64 -6.85 3.62
N TYR A 85 4.97 -6.21 2.51
CA TYR A 85 5.98 -5.15 2.50
C TYR A 85 5.55 -3.94 3.32
N LEU A 86 4.27 -3.56 3.23
CA LEU A 86 3.74 -2.49 4.06
C LEU A 86 3.81 -2.85 5.55
N ARG A 87 3.44 -4.09 5.91
CA ARG A 87 3.54 -4.55 7.30
C ARG A 87 4.99 -4.47 7.79
N GLU A 88 5.94 -4.89 6.97
CA GLU A 88 7.37 -4.79 7.31
C GLU A 88 7.78 -3.33 7.58
N GLN A 89 7.28 -2.38 6.79
CA GLN A 89 7.61 -0.97 7.00
C GLN A 89 6.96 -0.43 8.27
N LEU A 90 5.70 -0.79 8.54
CA LEU A 90 5.06 -0.40 9.79
C LEU A 90 5.81 -0.92 11.01
N ASP A 91 6.26 -2.17 10.97
CA ASP A 91 7.04 -2.74 12.06
C ASP A 91 8.40 -2.04 12.22
N ARG A 92 9.05 -1.71 11.11
CA ARG A 92 10.34 -1.03 11.10
C ARG A 92 10.27 0.36 11.74
N PHE A 93 9.14 1.05 11.58
CA PHE A 93 8.95 2.42 12.07
C PHE A 93 7.97 2.50 13.24
N ASP A 94 7.86 1.42 14.01
CA ASP A 94 7.08 1.37 15.26
C ASP A 94 5.62 1.80 15.09
N GLY A 95 5.02 1.47 13.96
CA GLY A 95 3.63 1.78 13.66
C GLY A 95 3.37 3.19 13.13
N ASP A 96 4.41 3.97 12.87
CA ASP A 96 4.26 5.31 12.28
C ASP A 96 3.85 5.16 10.81
N LEU A 97 2.57 5.42 10.52
CA LEU A 97 2.01 5.20 9.20
C LEU A 97 2.64 6.09 8.13
N GLU A 98 2.87 7.36 8.44
CA GLU A 98 3.47 8.27 7.46
C GLU A 98 4.88 7.84 7.07
N LYS A 99 5.69 7.43 8.05
CA LYS A 99 7.03 6.89 7.77
C LYS A 99 6.96 5.59 6.98
N ALA A 100 6.02 4.71 7.33
CA ALA A 100 5.86 3.44 6.63
C ALA A 100 5.45 3.64 5.17
N LEU A 101 4.52 4.55 4.90
CA LEU A 101 4.11 4.88 3.54
C LEU A 101 5.25 5.52 2.75
N ALA A 102 5.99 6.44 3.38
CA ALA A 102 7.16 7.05 2.75
C ALA A 102 8.21 5.99 2.41
N ALA A 103 8.43 5.03 3.31
CA ALA A 103 9.37 3.93 3.08
C ALA A 103 8.90 2.99 1.98
N TYR A 104 7.60 2.73 1.90
CA TYR A 104 7.03 1.93 0.80
C TYR A 104 7.37 2.57 -0.55
N ASN A 105 7.24 3.88 -0.66
CA ASN A 105 7.46 4.64 -1.90
C ASN A 105 8.96 4.88 -2.19
N ALA A 106 9.71 5.36 -1.20
CA ALA A 106 11.09 5.86 -1.41
C ALA A 106 12.17 4.91 -0.86
N GLY A 107 11.77 3.87 -0.15
CA GLY A 107 12.69 2.95 0.50
C GLY A 107 12.97 3.33 1.95
N PRO A 108 13.13 2.34 2.84
CA PRO A 108 13.32 2.60 4.28
C PRO A 108 14.60 3.36 4.61
N GLY A 109 15.66 3.19 3.81
CA GLY A 109 16.93 3.88 4.06
C GLY A 109 16.79 5.39 4.03
N ARG A 110 16.04 5.92 3.07
CA ARG A 110 15.83 7.37 2.95
C ARG A 110 15.02 7.92 4.12
N VAL A 111 14.02 7.15 4.56
CA VAL A 111 13.19 7.54 5.71
C VAL A 111 14.01 7.54 7.00
N MET A 112 14.85 6.54 7.20
CA MET A 112 15.74 6.49 8.36
C MET A 112 16.70 7.66 8.38
N ARG A 113 17.32 8.00 7.25
CA ARG A 113 18.26 9.13 7.17
C ARG A 113 17.57 10.47 7.41
N ALA A 114 16.32 10.62 6.91
CA ALA A 114 15.55 11.84 7.10
C ALA A 114 14.86 11.91 8.46
N ASN A 115 14.77 10.78 9.16
CA ASN A 115 14.00 10.62 10.39
C ASN A 115 12.54 11.08 10.20
N GLY A 116 11.97 10.69 9.09
CA GLY A 116 10.60 11.08 8.70
C GLY A 116 10.42 10.97 7.20
N VAL A 117 9.36 11.60 6.69
CA VAL A 117 9.11 11.67 5.25
C VAL A 117 10.25 12.48 4.61
N PRO A 118 11.01 11.89 3.67
CA PRO A 118 12.11 12.63 3.04
C PRO A 118 11.60 13.79 2.19
N ARG A 119 12.45 14.79 1.97
CA ARG A 119 12.12 15.98 1.17
C ARG A 119 12.18 15.64 -0.33
N ILE A 120 11.38 14.68 -0.74
CA ILE A 120 11.20 14.26 -2.12
C ILE A 120 9.76 14.54 -2.46
N ARG A 121 9.53 15.40 -3.44
CA ARG A 121 8.17 15.85 -3.78
C ARG A 121 7.24 14.68 -4.08
N GLU A 122 7.68 13.70 -4.87
CA GLU A 122 6.87 12.53 -5.19
C GLU A 122 6.42 11.80 -3.91
N THR A 123 7.35 11.59 -2.98
CA THR A 123 7.06 10.88 -1.73
C THR A 123 6.13 11.67 -0.83
N GLN A 124 6.34 12.98 -0.73
CA GLN A 124 5.46 13.85 0.05
C GLN A 124 4.03 13.82 -0.47
N LEU A 125 3.87 13.91 -1.79
CA LEU A 125 2.54 13.84 -2.43
C LEU A 125 1.92 12.47 -2.29
N TYR A 126 2.71 11.41 -2.39
CA TYR A 126 2.26 10.02 -2.20
C TYR A 126 1.67 9.82 -0.80
N VAL A 127 2.41 10.20 0.23
CA VAL A 127 1.95 10.07 1.62
C VAL A 127 0.68 10.91 1.85
N ALA A 128 0.68 12.17 1.39
CA ALA A 128 -0.47 13.05 1.54
C ALA A 128 -1.71 12.49 0.85
N ALA A 129 -1.56 11.92 -0.35
CA ALA A 129 -2.69 11.36 -1.11
C ALA A 129 -3.31 10.18 -0.39
N ILE A 130 -2.51 9.26 0.14
CA ILE A 130 -3.02 8.10 0.87
C ILE A 130 -3.68 8.54 2.18
N MET A 131 -3.03 9.42 2.93
CA MET A 131 -3.60 9.94 4.18
C MET A 131 -4.92 10.66 3.94
N GLY A 132 -5.01 11.44 2.85
CA GLY A 132 -6.23 12.13 2.45
C GLY A 132 -7.35 11.16 2.10
N ARG A 133 -7.04 10.09 1.37
CA ARG A 133 -8.03 9.07 1.02
C ARG A 133 -8.55 8.35 2.26
N LEU A 134 -7.68 8.03 3.22
CA LEU A 134 -8.09 7.44 4.50
C LEU A 134 -9.01 8.37 5.28
N ALA A 135 -8.69 9.66 5.32
CA ALA A 135 -9.52 10.66 5.99
C ALA A 135 -10.91 10.78 5.32
N ASN A 136 -10.96 10.72 3.97
CA ASN A 136 -12.23 10.74 3.25
C ASN A 136 -13.08 9.51 3.53
N HIS A 137 -12.47 8.32 3.64
CA HIS A 137 -13.19 7.10 4.02
C HIS A 137 -13.86 7.27 5.38
N SER A 138 -13.15 7.82 6.36
CA SER A 138 -13.69 8.05 7.69
C SER A 138 -14.84 9.05 7.68
N ARG A 139 -14.73 10.14 6.89
CA ARG A 139 -15.77 11.18 6.83
C ARG A 139 -17.03 10.72 6.12
N ASN A 140 -16.95 9.75 5.24
CA ASN A 140 -18.08 9.29 4.44
C ASN A 140 -18.86 8.14 5.10
N ASP A 141 -18.57 7.83 6.32
CA ASP A 141 -19.26 6.76 7.08
C ASP A 141 -20.51 7.27 7.84
#